data_0f0cfd5da1438438711fd526a1ecbdf9
#
_entry.id   0f0cfd5da1438438711fd526a1ecbdf9
#
_cell.length_a   1.000
_cell.length_b   1.000
_cell.length_c   1.000
_cell.angle_alpha   90.00
_cell.angle_beta   90.00
_cell.angle_gamma   90.00
#
_symmetry.space_group_name_H-M   'P 1'
#
loop_
_entity.id
_entity.type
_entity.pdbx_description
1 polymer ?
#
loop_
_entity_poly.entity_id
_entity_poly.type
_entity_poly.pdbx_seq_one_letter_code
_entity_poly.pdbx_strand_id
1 'polypeptide(L)'
;MNKKIWGIIIIVMALIIIACIVYVIFFYQFSSAPEQVVEQPAAVVPVATFPPAVESPVKTITTVQPIATFKKTEMRSDDLARMASAFAERFSSFSNQSDYGNVRDLQIFMTDAMKIWAENYITDARAKKTQTTIYYGIVTKVISNEVKQFDSDAGIAEILVKTQRRESAGIAGNSEIFYQDIIIKYVREQGIWRVDGIYWPNK
;
A
#
# COMPACT_ATOMS: atom_id res chain seq x y z
N MET A 1 39.40 48.82 -15.91
CA MET A 1 38.21 48.24 -16.52
C MET A 1 36.99 49.00 -15.95
N ASN A 2 36.18 49.62 -16.80
CA ASN A 2 35.13 50.54 -16.36
C ASN A 2 34.01 49.80 -15.59
N LYS A 3 33.73 50.25 -14.37
CA LYS A 3 32.65 49.66 -13.53
C LYS A 3 31.28 49.56 -14.24
N LYS A 4 31.02 50.44 -15.23
CA LYS A 4 29.83 50.40 -16.10
C LYS A 4 29.81 49.20 -17.04
N ILE A 5 30.95 48.75 -17.55
CA ILE A 5 31.06 47.59 -18.43
C ILE A 5 30.80 46.32 -17.66
N TRP A 6 31.25 46.19 -16.40
CA TRP A 6 30.99 45.06 -15.53
C TRP A 6 29.50 44.90 -15.23
N GLY A 7 28.77 46.02 -14.97
CA GLY A 7 27.33 45.98 -14.77
C GLY A 7 26.57 45.46 -16.00
N ILE A 8 26.98 45.85 -17.19
CA ILE A 8 26.35 45.37 -18.44
C ILE A 8 26.59 43.88 -18.63
N ILE A 9 27.81 43.38 -18.35
CA ILE A 9 28.13 41.96 -18.46
C ILE A 9 27.29 41.10 -17.54
N ILE A 10 27.08 41.55 -16.29
CA ILE A 10 26.23 40.84 -15.32
C ILE A 10 24.78 40.76 -15.80
N ILE A 11 24.24 41.87 -16.35
CA ILE A 11 22.86 41.90 -16.86
C ILE A 11 22.71 40.95 -18.07
N VAL A 12 23.67 40.94 -18.99
CA VAL A 12 23.63 40.04 -20.14
C VAL A 12 23.72 38.60 -19.72
N MET A 13 24.58 38.26 -18.75
CA MET A 13 24.67 36.90 -18.21
C MET A 13 23.36 36.46 -17.54
N ALA A 14 22.71 37.35 -16.77
CA ALA A 14 21.41 37.03 -16.14
C ALA A 14 20.33 36.77 -17.21
N LEU A 15 20.28 37.56 -18.29
CA LEU A 15 19.33 37.36 -19.38
C LEU A 15 19.56 36.03 -20.12
N ILE A 16 20.82 35.63 -20.32
CA ILE A 16 21.15 34.34 -20.92
C ILE A 16 20.69 33.18 -20.05
N ILE A 17 20.90 33.26 -18.75
CA ILE A 17 20.45 32.24 -17.81
C ILE A 17 18.90 32.12 -17.83
N ILE A 18 18.18 33.23 -17.82
CA ILE A 18 16.72 33.24 -17.90
C ILE A 18 16.26 32.63 -19.24
N ALA A 19 16.90 32.98 -20.36
CA ALA A 19 16.56 32.40 -21.66
C ALA A 19 16.80 30.89 -21.70
N CYS A 20 17.90 30.39 -21.10
CA CYS A 20 18.14 28.95 -20.95
C CYS A 20 17.10 28.23 -20.11
N ILE A 21 16.67 28.83 -19.01
CA ILE A 21 15.62 28.25 -18.15
C ILE A 21 14.30 28.15 -18.92
N VAL A 22 13.91 29.24 -19.62
CA VAL A 22 12.70 29.24 -20.45
C VAL A 22 12.79 28.22 -21.57
N TYR A 23 13.94 28.11 -22.23
CA TYR A 23 14.17 27.09 -23.27
C TYR A 23 14.01 25.67 -22.71
N VAL A 24 14.60 25.36 -21.56
CA VAL A 24 14.46 24.05 -20.90
C VAL A 24 13.02 23.75 -20.52
N ILE A 25 12.28 24.73 -19.99
CA ILE A 25 10.86 24.52 -19.61
C ILE A 25 9.97 24.29 -20.84
N PHE A 26 10.20 25.00 -21.95
CA PHE A 26 9.34 24.93 -23.12
C PHE A 26 9.74 23.81 -24.10
N PHE A 27 11.02 23.48 -24.22
CA PHE A 27 11.50 22.49 -25.19
C PHE A 27 11.89 21.16 -24.58
N TYR A 28 12.21 21.10 -23.29
CA TYR A 28 12.33 19.84 -22.59
C TYR A 28 10.92 19.38 -22.17
N GLN A 29 10.13 18.99 -23.15
CA GLN A 29 8.97 18.14 -22.86
C GLN A 29 9.56 16.85 -22.31
N PHE A 30 9.32 16.62 -21.02
CA PHE A 30 9.40 15.28 -20.46
C PHE A 30 8.48 14.42 -21.32
N SER A 31 9.05 13.67 -22.24
CA SER A 31 8.33 12.59 -22.92
C SER A 31 7.93 11.60 -21.84
N SER A 32 6.76 11.81 -21.29
CA SER A 32 6.01 10.72 -20.69
C SER A 32 5.88 9.70 -21.82
N ALA A 33 6.56 8.57 -21.70
CA ALA A 33 6.37 7.46 -22.60
C ALA A 33 4.86 7.22 -22.68
N PRO A 34 4.26 7.11 -23.87
CA PRO A 34 2.85 6.81 -23.97
C PRO A 34 2.64 5.49 -23.23
N GLU A 35 1.81 5.54 -22.19
CA GLU A 35 1.26 4.36 -21.56
C GLU A 35 0.57 3.59 -22.69
N GLN A 36 1.20 2.50 -23.14
CA GLN A 36 0.57 1.59 -24.06
C GLN A 36 -0.67 1.08 -23.34
N VAL A 37 -1.81 1.69 -23.67
CA VAL A 37 -3.10 1.06 -23.46
C VAL A 37 -3.02 -0.25 -24.23
N VAL A 38 -2.70 -1.32 -23.53
CA VAL A 38 -2.90 -2.67 -24.02
C VAL A 38 -4.41 -2.77 -24.14
N GLU A 39 -4.89 -2.53 -25.34
CA GLU A 39 -6.26 -2.81 -25.74
C GLU A 39 -6.43 -4.33 -25.55
N GLN A 40 -6.97 -4.68 -24.37
CA GLN A 40 -7.33 -6.04 -24.06
C GLN A 40 -8.40 -6.44 -25.06
N PRO A 41 -8.17 -7.45 -25.93
CA PRO A 41 -9.18 -7.87 -26.88
C PRO A 41 -10.45 -8.16 -26.09
N ALA A 42 -11.53 -7.48 -26.43
CA ALA A 42 -12.84 -7.77 -25.89
C ALA A 42 -13.09 -9.27 -26.05
N ALA A 43 -13.09 -9.98 -24.93
CA ALA A 43 -13.51 -11.37 -24.91
C ALA A 43 -14.94 -11.40 -25.41
N VAL A 44 -15.12 -11.87 -26.65
CA VAL A 44 -16.41 -12.20 -27.21
C VAL A 44 -16.99 -13.28 -26.30
N VAL A 45 -17.90 -12.89 -25.41
CA VAL A 45 -18.68 -13.84 -24.63
C VAL A 45 -19.58 -14.56 -25.63
N PRO A 46 -19.40 -15.88 -25.87
CA PRO A 46 -20.35 -16.61 -26.71
C PRO A 46 -21.70 -16.57 -25.99
N VAL A 47 -22.70 -15.99 -26.67
CA VAL A 47 -24.10 -16.10 -26.26
C VAL A 47 -24.42 -17.58 -26.24
N ALA A 48 -24.51 -18.18 -25.08
CA ALA A 48 -25.02 -19.53 -24.92
C ALA A 48 -26.51 -19.53 -25.25
N THR A 49 -26.84 -19.99 -26.44
CA THR A 49 -28.19 -20.33 -26.83
C THR A 49 -28.60 -21.55 -26.00
N PHE A 50 -29.49 -21.35 -25.04
CA PHE A 50 -30.05 -22.46 -24.26
C PHE A 50 -30.97 -23.28 -25.16
N PRO A 51 -30.77 -24.60 -25.33
CA PRO A 51 -31.77 -25.45 -25.93
C PRO A 51 -32.96 -25.62 -24.98
N PRO A 52 -34.17 -25.86 -25.51
CA PRO A 52 -35.38 -25.98 -24.70
C PRO A 52 -35.31 -27.14 -23.74
N ALA A 53 -35.82 -26.90 -22.55
CA ALA A 53 -35.86 -27.84 -21.46
C ALA A 53 -36.54 -29.16 -21.86
N VAL A 54 -35.77 -30.25 -21.79
CA VAL A 54 -36.31 -31.59 -21.77
C VAL A 54 -36.51 -31.98 -20.32
N GLU A 55 -37.75 -32.16 -19.90
CA GLU A 55 -38.12 -32.68 -18.60
C GLU A 55 -37.59 -34.12 -18.48
N SER A 56 -36.61 -34.30 -17.57
CA SER A 56 -36.16 -35.61 -17.16
C SER A 56 -36.60 -35.94 -15.75
N PRO A 57 -37.02 -37.16 -15.46
CA PRO A 57 -37.69 -37.49 -14.22
C PRO A 57 -36.78 -37.31 -12.99
N VAL A 58 -37.30 -36.72 -11.97
CA VAL A 58 -36.72 -36.56 -10.65
C VAL A 58 -36.37 -37.92 -10.05
N LYS A 59 -35.09 -38.32 -10.08
CA LYS A 59 -34.57 -39.34 -9.20
C LYS A 59 -34.20 -38.70 -7.88
N THR A 60 -35.06 -38.91 -6.89
CA THR A 60 -34.76 -38.59 -5.50
C THR A 60 -33.60 -39.47 -5.03
N ILE A 61 -32.38 -38.92 -5.07
CA ILE A 61 -31.24 -39.54 -4.39
C ILE A 61 -31.04 -38.81 -3.08
N THR A 62 -31.63 -39.33 -2.03
CA THR A 62 -31.30 -38.98 -0.66
C THR A 62 -29.91 -39.57 -0.37
N THR A 63 -28.84 -38.92 -0.83
CA THR A 63 -27.51 -39.16 -0.32
C THR A 63 -27.22 -38.11 0.70
N VAL A 64 -27.43 -38.45 1.97
CA VAL A 64 -26.90 -37.67 3.09
C VAL A 64 -25.38 -37.79 2.98
N GLN A 65 -24.74 -36.81 2.35
CA GLN A 65 -23.28 -36.68 2.43
C GLN A 65 -22.95 -36.39 3.90
N PRO A 66 -22.01 -37.14 4.48
CA PRO A 66 -21.55 -36.80 5.83
C PRO A 66 -21.02 -35.36 5.79
N ILE A 67 -21.54 -34.52 6.68
CA ILE A 67 -21.02 -33.18 6.89
C ILE A 67 -19.54 -33.33 7.13
N ALA A 68 -18.72 -32.91 6.15
CA ALA A 68 -17.28 -32.86 6.31
C ALA A 68 -17.01 -32.01 7.54
N THR A 69 -16.54 -32.65 8.61
CA THR A 69 -16.09 -31.94 9.81
C THR A 69 -14.96 -31.04 9.33
N PHE A 70 -15.22 -29.76 9.26
CA PHE A 70 -14.18 -28.77 8.93
C PHE A 70 -13.10 -28.89 9.99
N LYS A 71 -12.05 -29.64 9.66
CA LYS A 71 -10.85 -29.67 10.49
C LYS A 71 -10.37 -28.24 10.56
N LYS A 72 -10.49 -27.61 11.73
CA LYS A 72 -9.97 -26.25 11.97
C LYS A 72 -8.50 -26.26 11.56
N THR A 73 -8.20 -25.75 10.37
CA THR A 73 -6.83 -25.69 9.86
C THR A 73 -6.08 -24.72 10.77
N GLU A 74 -5.13 -25.26 11.50
CA GLU A 74 -4.29 -24.44 12.35
C GLU A 74 -3.47 -23.50 11.47
N MET A 75 -3.45 -22.20 11.82
CA MET A 75 -2.75 -21.18 11.04
C MET A 75 -1.24 -21.42 11.15
N ARG A 76 -0.56 -21.46 10.01
CA ARG A 76 0.87 -21.70 9.90
C ARG A 76 1.63 -20.38 9.88
N SER A 77 2.93 -20.45 10.15
CA SER A 77 3.84 -19.29 10.09
C SER A 77 3.77 -18.56 8.75
N ASP A 78 3.70 -19.31 7.63
CA ASP A 78 3.61 -18.74 6.29
C ASP A 78 2.30 -17.97 6.05
N ASP A 79 1.20 -18.41 6.68
CA ASP A 79 -0.08 -17.72 6.60
C ASP A 79 0.01 -16.37 7.32
N LEU A 80 0.62 -16.36 8.52
CA LEU A 80 0.87 -15.13 9.26
C LEU A 80 1.83 -14.20 8.51
N ALA A 81 2.86 -14.72 7.85
CA ALA A 81 3.78 -13.92 7.06
C ALA A 81 3.07 -13.22 5.88
N ARG A 82 2.14 -13.92 5.22
CA ARG A 82 1.29 -13.30 4.17
C ARG A 82 0.35 -12.24 4.75
N MET A 83 -0.27 -12.51 5.89
CA MET A 83 -1.12 -11.55 6.59
C MET A 83 -0.33 -10.31 7.02
N ALA A 84 0.88 -10.50 7.56
CA ALA A 84 1.77 -9.42 7.94
C ALA A 84 2.14 -8.53 6.74
N SER A 85 2.42 -9.13 5.60
CA SER A 85 2.72 -8.40 4.37
C SER A 85 1.54 -7.52 3.93
N ALA A 86 0.34 -8.09 3.85
CA ALA A 86 -0.87 -7.34 3.48
C ALA A 86 -1.20 -6.24 4.50
N PHE A 87 -1.03 -6.54 5.79
CA PHE A 87 -1.22 -5.57 6.86
C PHE A 87 -0.23 -4.42 6.77
N ALA A 88 1.08 -4.72 6.56
CA ALA A 88 2.13 -3.72 6.43
C ALA A 88 1.89 -2.78 5.24
N GLU A 89 1.55 -3.32 4.08
CA GLU A 89 1.24 -2.50 2.89
C GLU A 89 0.09 -1.53 3.16
N ARG A 90 -1.01 -2.05 3.73
CA ARG A 90 -2.20 -1.24 3.95
C ARG A 90 -2.02 -0.23 5.08
N PHE A 91 -1.42 -0.65 6.20
CA PHE A 91 -1.18 0.23 7.34
C PHE A 91 -0.25 1.39 7.01
N SER A 92 0.82 1.11 6.26
CA SER A 92 1.88 2.09 5.96
C SER A 92 1.60 2.95 4.71
N SER A 93 0.53 2.65 3.96
CA SER A 93 0.10 3.45 2.81
C SER A 93 -0.97 4.44 3.24
N PHE A 94 -0.73 5.73 3.05
CA PHE A 94 -1.69 6.77 3.40
C PHE A 94 -1.53 8.01 2.53
N SER A 95 -2.55 8.87 2.51
CA SER A 95 -2.46 10.19 1.91
C SER A 95 -3.12 11.23 2.82
N ASN A 96 -2.83 12.50 2.58
CA ASN A 96 -3.50 13.59 3.29
C ASN A 96 -5.00 13.67 2.99
N GLN A 97 -5.49 12.96 1.98
CA GLN A 97 -6.90 12.88 1.61
C GLN A 97 -7.61 11.66 2.22
N SER A 98 -6.87 10.59 2.58
CA SER A 98 -7.45 9.34 3.09
C SER A 98 -7.92 9.39 4.55
N ASP A 99 -7.54 10.44 5.27
CA ASP A 99 -7.86 10.65 6.70
C ASP A 99 -7.64 9.39 7.59
N TYR A 100 -6.60 8.62 7.25
CA TYR A 100 -6.24 7.38 7.96
C TYR A 100 -7.34 6.29 7.98
N GLY A 101 -8.29 6.32 7.05
CA GLY A 101 -9.34 5.30 6.92
C GLY A 101 -8.78 3.88 6.80
N ASN A 102 -7.65 3.73 6.08
CA ASN A 102 -6.93 2.47 5.96
C ASN A 102 -6.51 1.85 7.31
N VAL A 103 -6.13 2.68 8.30
CA VAL A 103 -5.73 2.21 9.64
C VAL A 103 -6.97 1.76 10.41
N ARG A 104 -8.09 2.48 10.29
CA ARG A 104 -9.37 2.10 10.94
C ARG A 104 -9.92 0.79 10.39
N ASP A 105 -9.86 0.59 9.08
CA ASP A 105 -10.30 -0.66 8.44
C ASP A 105 -9.51 -1.89 8.95
N LEU A 106 -8.25 -1.69 9.36
CA LEU A 106 -7.39 -2.75 9.87
C LEU A 106 -7.64 -3.09 11.34
N GLN A 107 -8.41 -2.31 12.08
CA GLN A 107 -8.66 -2.54 13.52
C GLN A 107 -9.30 -3.89 13.82
N ILE A 108 -10.04 -4.45 12.87
CA ILE A 108 -10.64 -5.80 13.01
C ILE A 108 -9.59 -6.91 13.19
N PHE A 109 -8.34 -6.66 12.74
CA PHE A 109 -7.21 -7.58 12.85
C PHE A 109 -6.31 -7.28 14.05
N MET A 110 -6.60 -6.24 14.85
CA MET A 110 -5.79 -5.78 15.96
C MET A 110 -6.30 -6.29 17.31
N THR A 111 -5.38 -6.41 18.29
CA THR A 111 -5.77 -6.54 19.71
C THR A 111 -6.39 -5.23 20.19
N ASP A 112 -7.10 -5.26 21.32
CA ASP A 112 -7.68 -4.04 21.87
C ASP A 112 -6.61 -3.01 22.27
N ALA A 113 -5.47 -3.45 22.78
CA ALA A 113 -4.34 -2.60 23.07
C ALA A 113 -3.81 -1.91 21.80
N MET A 114 -3.67 -2.67 20.70
CA MET A 114 -3.20 -2.14 19.43
C MET A 114 -4.22 -1.16 18.79
N LYS A 115 -5.54 -1.39 18.96
CA LYS A 115 -6.57 -0.44 18.51
C LYS A 115 -6.44 0.92 19.20
N ILE A 116 -6.27 0.91 20.53
CA ILE A 116 -6.05 2.15 21.30
C ILE A 116 -4.80 2.87 20.82
N TRP A 117 -3.71 2.14 20.62
CA TRP A 117 -2.48 2.70 20.08
C TRP A 117 -2.69 3.29 18.68
N ALA A 118 -3.41 2.61 17.79
CA ALA A 118 -3.70 3.07 16.44
C ALA A 118 -4.52 4.36 16.42
N GLU A 119 -5.52 4.52 17.30
CA GLU A 119 -6.29 5.76 17.41
C GLU A 119 -5.42 6.93 17.93
N ASN A 120 -4.55 6.68 18.90
CA ASN A 120 -3.59 7.67 19.36
C ASN A 120 -2.63 8.07 18.24
N TYR A 121 -2.11 7.10 17.47
CA TYR A 121 -1.28 7.34 16.30
C TYR A 121 -1.98 8.24 15.26
N ILE A 122 -3.25 7.97 14.94
CA ILE A 122 -4.06 8.80 14.04
C ILE A 122 -4.20 10.21 14.58
N THR A 123 -4.51 10.34 15.89
CA THR A 123 -4.70 11.63 16.55
C THR A 123 -3.42 12.48 16.50
N ASP A 124 -2.28 11.88 16.83
CA ASP A 124 -0.97 12.53 16.79
C ASP A 124 -0.57 12.94 15.36
N ALA A 125 -0.83 12.05 14.40
CA ALA A 125 -0.54 12.32 13.01
C ALA A 125 -1.40 13.46 12.44
N ARG A 126 -2.67 13.54 12.85
CA ARG A 126 -3.56 14.67 12.50
C ARG A 126 -3.12 15.98 13.14
N ALA A 127 -2.69 15.95 14.40
CA ALA A 127 -2.21 17.15 15.10
C ALA A 127 -0.94 17.72 14.46
N LYS A 128 -0.08 16.85 13.90
CA LYS A 128 1.15 17.25 13.18
C LYS A 128 0.90 17.67 11.73
N LYS A 129 -0.30 17.40 11.20
CA LYS A 129 -0.63 17.69 9.81
C LYS A 129 -0.81 19.19 9.63
N THR A 130 0.14 19.81 8.96
CA THR A 130 -0.08 21.16 8.39
C THR A 130 -1.16 21.00 7.32
N GLN A 131 -2.26 21.75 7.42
CA GLN A 131 -3.31 21.75 6.39
C GLN A 131 -2.73 22.31 5.10
N THR A 132 -2.22 21.44 4.26
CA THR A 132 -1.80 21.81 2.91
C THR A 132 -2.88 21.35 1.93
N THR A 133 -3.31 22.23 1.04
CA THR A 133 -4.14 21.89 -0.13
C THR A 133 -3.38 21.03 -1.13
N ILE A 134 -2.07 20.89 -0.97
CA ILE A 134 -1.20 20.13 -1.84
C ILE A 134 -1.30 18.64 -1.47
N TYR A 135 -1.48 17.78 -2.48
CA TYR A 135 -1.47 16.32 -2.26
C TYR A 135 -0.16 15.87 -1.62
N TYR A 136 -0.28 15.00 -0.64
CA TYR A 136 0.84 14.27 -0.04
C TYR A 136 0.39 12.84 0.25
N GLY A 137 1.19 11.87 -0.13
CA GLY A 137 0.89 10.46 0.12
C GLY A 137 2.12 9.58 0.12
N ILE A 138 2.00 8.45 0.81
CA ILE A 138 2.99 7.38 0.80
C ILE A 138 2.29 6.09 0.36
N VAL A 139 2.88 5.43 -0.63
CA VAL A 139 2.48 4.09 -1.07
C VAL A 139 3.56 3.12 -0.66
N THR A 140 3.19 2.07 0.06
CA THR A 140 4.08 1.03 0.55
C THR A 140 3.84 -0.26 -0.21
N LYS A 141 4.93 -0.91 -0.66
CA LYS A 141 4.94 -2.23 -1.28
C LYS A 141 5.88 -3.16 -0.53
N VAL A 142 5.45 -4.36 -0.25
CA VAL A 142 6.28 -5.38 0.36
C VAL A 142 7.22 -5.98 -0.69
N ILE A 143 8.49 -6.09 -0.33
CA ILE A 143 9.54 -6.74 -1.14
C ILE A 143 9.70 -8.19 -0.70
N SER A 144 9.78 -8.40 0.62
CA SER A 144 9.93 -9.72 1.22
C SER A 144 9.45 -9.72 2.67
N ASN A 145 9.23 -10.89 3.20
CA ASN A 145 8.97 -11.10 4.63
C ASN A 145 9.86 -12.21 5.18
N GLU A 146 10.07 -12.18 6.50
CA GLU A 146 10.84 -13.18 7.23
C GLU A 146 10.17 -13.42 8.58
N VAL A 147 9.90 -14.68 8.89
CA VAL A 147 9.39 -15.08 10.20
C VAL A 147 10.56 -15.06 11.19
N LYS A 148 10.57 -14.08 12.10
CA LYS A 148 11.58 -13.97 13.16
C LYS A 148 11.28 -14.90 14.33
N GLN A 149 10.01 -15.04 14.66
CA GLN A 149 9.53 -15.90 15.73
C GLN A 149 8.14 -16.43 15.36
N PHE A 150 7.89 -17.68 15.66
CA PHE A 150 6.57 -18.29 15.61
C PHE A 150 6.48 -19.39 16.67
N ASP A 151 5.62 -19.17 17.65
CA ASP A 151 5.33 -20.13 18.70
C ASP A 151 3.80 -20.30 18.77
N SER A 152 3.33 -21.40 18.23
CA SER A 152 1.91 -21.73 18.20
C SER A 152 1.35 -22.00 19.59
N ASP A 153 2.17 -22.57 20.50
CA ASP A 153 1.73 -22.96 21.82
C ASP A 153 1.65 -21.75 22.74
N ALA A 154 2.65 -20.90 22.71
CA ALA A 154 2.64 -19.62 23.42
C ALA A 154 1.68 -18.61 22.76
N GLY A 155 1.28 -18.82 21.52
CA GLY A 155 0.40 -17.93 20.77
C GLY A 155 1.05 -16.60 20.43
N ILE A 156 2.35 -16.58 20.13
CA ILE A 156 3.11 -15.38 19.76
C ILE A 156 3.82 -15.57 18.43
N ALA A 157 3.91 -14.48 17.65
CA ALA A 157 4.72 -14.48 16.44
C ALA A 157 5.27 -13.08 16.16
N GLU A 158 6.42 -13.04 15.48
CA GLU A 158 7.06 -11.81 15.02
C GLU A 158 7.51 -11.98 13.58
N ILE A 159 7.06 -11.07 12.72
CA ILE A 159 7.34 -11.09 11.28
C ILE A 159 8.03 -9.79 10.90
N LEU A 160 9.23 -9.91 10.32
CA LEU A 160 9.92 -8.80 9.68
C LEU A 160 9.43 -8.68 8.23
N VAL A 161 8.95 -7.50 7.87
CA VAL A 161 8.48 -7.17 6.52
C VAL A 161 9.37 -6.08 5.94
N LYS A 162 10.07 -6.40 4.85
CA LYS A 162 10.89 -5.43 4.10
C LYS A 162 10.03 -4.73 3.08
N THR A 163 10.03 -3.40 3.10
CA THR A 163 9.16 -2.61 2.24
C THR A 163 9.93 -1.59 1.41
N GLN A 164 9.40 -1.33 0.21
CA GLN A 164 9.71 -0.17 -0.59
C GLN A 164 8.57 0.83 -0.44
N ARG A 165 8.89 2.07 -0.12
CA ARG A 165 7.94 3.13 0.08
C ARG A 165 8.18 4.23 -0.96
N ARG A 166 7.10 4.68 -1.59
CA ARG A 166 7.11 5.81 -2.51
C ARG A 166 6.35 6.96 -1.86
N GLU A 167 7.07 8.02 -1.59
CA GLU A 167 6.52 9.29 -1.13
C GLU A 167 6.23 10.18 -2.34
N SER A 168 5.07 10.82 -2.38
CA SER A 168 4.67 11.74 -3.44
C SER A 168 4.13 13.01 -2.81
N ALA A 169 4.68 14.15 -3.23
CA ALA A 169 4.28 15.48 -2.77
C ALA A 169 4.06 16.42 -3.95
N GLY A 170 2.92 17.12 -3.96
CA GLY A 170 2.62 18.14 -4.96
C GLY A 170 2.14 17.62 -6.31
N ILE A 171 2.35 18.45 -7.34
CA ILE A 171 1.96 18.17 -8.72
C ILE A 171 2.88 17.12 -9.31
N ALA A 172 2.34 16.25 -10.17
CA ALA A 172 2.97 15.09 -10.78
C ALA A 172 4.47 15.25 -11.09
N GLY A 173 5.30 14.37 -10.52
CA GLY A 173 6.73 14.26 -10.83
C GLY A 173 7.66 14.18 -9.62
N ASN A 174 7.30 14.74 -8.48
CA ASN A 174 8.15 14.66 -7.29
C ASN A 174 7.78 13.44 -6.45
N SER A 175 8.40 12.31 -6.75
CA SER A 175 8.29 11.10 -5.92
C SER A 175 9.68 10.64 -5.48
N GLU A 176 9.80 10.34 -4.20
CA GLU A 176 10.99 9.76 -3.61
C GLU A 176 10.73 8.31 -3.24
N ILE A 177 11.69 7.44 -3.50
CA ILE A 177 11.62 6.03 -3.15
C ILE A 177 12.64 5.76 -2.05
N PHE A 178 12.18 5.13 -0.96
CA PHE A 178 13.04 4.68 0.12
C PHE A 178 12.62 3.31 0.62
N TYR A 179 13.51 2.66 1.36
CA TYR A 179 13.29 1.33 1.92
C TYR A 179 13.17 1.44 3.43
N GLN A 180 12.20 0.73 3.99
CA GLN A 180 11.98 0.72 5.43
C GLN A 180 11.46 -0.64 5.87
N ASP A 181 12.10 -1.20 6.89
CA ASP A 181 11.68 -2.45 7.49
C ASP A 181 10.56 -2.18 8.51
N ILE A 182 9.62 -3.12 8.61
CA ILE A 182 8.50 -3.08 9.54
C ILE A 182 8.46 -4.43 10.27
N ILE A 183 8.43 -4.41 11.59
CA ILE A 183 8.21 -5.59 12.40
C ILE A 183 6.76 -5.60 12.85
N ILE A 184 6.06 -6.71 12.60
CA ILE A 184 4.68 -6.92 13.04
C ILE A 184 4.68 -8.05 14.06
N LYS A 185 4.15 -7.75 15.24
CA LYS A 185 3.95 -8.72 16.32
C LYS A 185 2.52 -9.18 16.36
N TYR A 186 2.35 -10.47 16.56
CA TYR A 186 1.07 -11.13 16.68
C TYR A 186 0.92 -11.80 18.04
N VAL A 187 -0.29 -11.78 18.55
CA VAL A 187 -0.73 -12.57 19.71
C VAL A 187 -1.98 -13.34 19.31
N ARG A 188 -2.10 -14.57 19.82
CA ARG A 188 -3.28 -15.40 19.60
C ARG A 188 -4.26 -15.26 20.76
N GLU A 189 -5.36 -14.54 20.54
CA GLU A 189 -6.43 -14.33 21.48
C GLU A 189 -7.65 -15.20 21.10
N GLN A 190 -8.14 -16.02 22.00
CA GLN A 190 -9.30 -16.89 21.79
C GLN A 190 -9.18 -17.75 20.50
N GLY A 191 -7.96 -18.17 20.16
CA GLY A 191 -7.70 -18.99 18.97
C GLY A 191 -7.55 -18.20 17.66
N ILE A 192 -7.63 -16.87 17.71
CA ILE A 192 -7.49 -15.97 16.55
C ILE A 192 -6.19 -15.18 16.69
N TRP A 193 -5.37 -15.16 15.64
CA TRP A 193 -4.19 -14.34 15.58
C TRP A 193 -4.53 -12.88 15.30
N ARG A 194 -4.06 -11.97 16.15
CA ARG A 194 -4.25 -10.52 16.04
C ARG A 194 -2.94 -9.78 16.07
N VAL A 195 -2.86 -8.67 15.37
CA VAL A 195 -1.71 -7.77 15.44
C VAL A 195 -1.73 -7.06 16.80
N ASP A 196 -0.65 -7.20 17.53
CA ASP A 196 -0.45 -6.61 18.85
C ASP A 196 0.56 -5.46 18.85
N GLY A 197 1.35 -5.34 17.80
CA GLY A 197 2.31 -4.23 17.68
C GLY A 197 2.91 -4.08 16.30
N ILE A 198 3.33 -2.85 15.99
CA ILE A 198 4.06 -2.47 14.78
C ILE A 198 5.28 -1.65 15.20
N TYR A 199 6.43 -1.97 14.63
CA TYR A 199 7.69 -1.30 14.94
C TYR A 199 8.49 -1.03 13.67
N TRP A 200 9.17 0.11 13.62
CA TRP A 200 10.10 0.47 12.56
C TRP A 200 11.51 0.44 13.13
N PRO A 201 12.30 -0.63 12.90
CA PRO A 201 13.61 -0.80 13.55
C PRO A 201 14.66 0.22 13.10
N ASN A 202 14.50 0.78 11.90
CA ASN A 202 15.45 1.73 11.30
C ASN A 202 14.74 3.08 11.05
N LYS A 203 14.52 3.83 12.11
CA LYS A 203 13.97 5.18 12.02
C LYS A 203 14.98 6.21 12.48
#